data_c97146b666a79b8545780b375dbff84d
#
_entry.id   c97146b666a79b8545780b375dbff84d
#
_cell.length_a   1.000
_cell.length_b   1.000
_cell.length_c   1.000
_cell.angle_alpha   90.00
_cell.angle_beta   90.00
_cell.angle_gamma   90.00
#
_symmetry.space_group_name_H-M   'P 1'
#
loop_
_entity.id
_entity.type
_entity.pdbx_description
1 polymer ?
#
loop_
_entity_poly.entity_id
_entity_poly.type
_entity_poly.pdbx_seq_one_letter_code
_entity_poly.pdbx_strand_id
1 'polypeptide(L)'
;MEQKAQPNQPTSPQQQMLQPKPWLNYRVNLFIDNSTLEGAPVIMDSNYSYHNIFGKLEYENYYGSLKTDHTMLKAGLLQKANGGYIIFQAKDLLANQVCYENLKKALRVKEISIENTADQRSSMVMVSLKPEPIPLDIKVILIGNANIYHSLLAMDSDFRKLFKAKVEFEDDAPRTEENIVKLARFIHGFCEQEELAHLDKYAVAKVIEYASRLADNQNKLSTRFNDLSQIIGEACTWAKMSKSKIVKEEHVVKALEERVERIKKYDAKYTEMIKDNTLLINTSGSEVGQINGLTVLTIGDYTFGKPAKITANTYVGKTGIINIEREVELSGSSHSKGVLILNGYLGELFAQDIPLSLTASICFEQLYNGVDGDSASSTELYALLSSLSDVPINQAIAVTGSVNQKGEIQPIGGVNAKIEGFFQVCKMRGLDGSHGVMIPIQNILNLNLSDEVVEAVKNKKFHIYAISNIEEGIEILTGVPAGKKDKNGNFPAGTINYLVYEKLKKYAKISAKD
;
A
#
# COMPACT_ATOMS: atom_id res chain seq x y z
N MET A 1 -53.96 -69.15 51.22
CA MET A 1 -52.53 -68.72 51.32
C MET A 1 -52.40 -67.40 50.64
N GLU A 2 -52.47 -66.30 51.39
CA GLU A 2 -52.37 -64.95 50.91
C GLU A 2 -50.87 -64.55 50.85
N GLN A 3 -50.37 -64.25 49.70
CA GLN A 3 -49.05 -63.67 49.56
C GLN A 3 -49.12 -62.14 49.83
N LYS A 4 -48.54 -61.73 50.97
CA LYS A 4 -48.39 -60.35 51.38
C LYS A 4 -47.43 -59.67 50.41
N ALA A 5 -47.90 -58.61 49.73
CA ALA A 5 -47.07 -57.68 48.96
C ALA A 5 -46.07 -56.97 49.90
N GLN A 6 -44.77 -57.03 49.60
CA GLN A 6 -43.74 -56.28 50.33
C GLN A 6 -43.87 -54.77 49.99
N PRO A 7 -43.74 -53.89 51.00
CA PRO A 7 -43.79 -52.44 50.74
C PRO A 7 -42.56 -52.01 49.95
N ASN A 8 -42.77 -51.18 48.90
CA ASN A 8 -41.74 -50.54 48.13
C ASN A 8 -40.75 -49.77 49.03
N GLN A 9 -39.51 -50.22 49.11
CA GLN A 9 -38.46 -49.46 49.76
C GLN A 9 -38.28 -48.15 49.01
N PRO A 10 -38.09 -46.97 49.66
CA PRO A 10 -37.82 -45.72 49.01
C PRO A 10 -36.47 -45.84 48.33
N THR A 11 -36.47 -45.77 46.99
CA THR A 11 -35.27 -45.70 46.18
C THR A 11 -34.46 -44.52 46.63
N SER A 12 -33.14 -44.70 46.87
CA SER A 12 -32.26 -43.63 47.29
C SER A 12 -32.24 -42.53 46.18
N PRO A 13 -32.00 -41.27 46.53
CA PRO A 13 -31.91 -40.19 45.53
C PRO A 13 -30.96 -40.53 44.37
N GLN A 14 -29.95 -41.36 44.63
CA GLN A 14 -28.99 -41.86 43.62
C GLN A 14 -29.62 -42.89 42.68
N GLN A 15 -30.54 -43.77 43.14
CA GLN A 15 -31.24 -44.73 42.30
C GLN A 15 -32.35 -44.10 41.45
N GLN A 16 -32.96 -43.00 41.91
CA GLN A 16 -33.94 -42.25 41.14
C GLN A 16 -33.27 -41.47 39.96
N MET A 17 -32.01 -41.05 40.11
CA MET A 17 -31.25 -40.42 39.04
C MET A 17 -30.76 -41.40 37.95
N LEU A 18 -30.71 -42.69 38.23
CA LEU A 18 -30.29 -43.75 37.30
C LEU A 18 -31.42 -44.28 36.40
N GLN A 19 -32.66 -43.90 36.64
CA GLN A 19 -33.78 -44.37 35.81
C GLN A 19 -33.75 -43.65 34.47
N PRO A 20 -33.88 -44.37 33.32
CA PRO A 20 -34.01 -43.73 32.02
C PRO A 20 -35.22 -42.79 32.04
N LYS A 21 -35.02 -41.54 31.59
CA LYS A 21 -36.09 -40.54 31.48
C LYS A 21 -36.90 -40.86 30.21
N PRO A 22 -37.97 -41.67 30.24
CA PRO A 22 -38.64 -42.13 29.04
C PRO A 22 -39.29 -41.01 28.24
N TRP A 23 -39.58 -39.89 28.90
CA TRP A 23 -40.09 -38.68 28.27
C TRP A 23 -39.04 -37.96 27.40
N LEU A 24 -37.73 -38.22 27.58
CA LEU A 24 -36.64 -37.58 26.80
C LEU A 24 -36.76 -37.94 25.32
N ASN A 25 -37.18 -39.16 24.98
CA ASN A 25 -37.35 -39.62 23.60
C ASN A 25 -38.45 -38.85 22.85
N TYR A 26 -39.35 -38.19 23.57
CA TYR A 26 -40.44 -37.37 22.98
C TYR A 26 -40.17 -35.89 23.01
N ARG A 27 -38.99 -35.47 23.53
CA ARG A 27 -38.61 -34.06 23.56
C ARG A 27 -38.09 -33.63 22.20
N VAL A 28 -38.63 -32.55 21.68
CA VAL A 28 -38.14 -31.94 20.44
C VAL A 28 -36.96 -31.03 20.75
N ASN A 29 -35.89 -31.13 19.97
CA ASN A 29 -34.80 -30.19 19.96
C ASN A 29 -34.97 -29.25 18.75
N LEU A 30 -35.34 -28.00 18.99
CA LEU A 30 -35.39 -26.99 17.93
C LEU A 30 -33.96 -26.62 17.56
N PHE A 31 -33.47 -27.21 16.46
CA PHE A 31 -32.08 -27.11 16.07
C PHE A 31 -31.76 -25.75 15.42
N ILE A 32 -32.69 -25.22 14.62
CA ILE A 32 -32.62 -23.90 13.99
C ILE A 32 -34.00 -23.26 14.05
N ASP A 33 -34.05 -21.99 14.46
CA ASP A 33 -35.26 -21.17 14.42
C ASP A 33 -35.13 -20.09 13.37
N ASN A 34 -35.86 -20.21 12.28
CA ASN A 34 -35.95 -19.24 11.19
C ASN A 34 -37.29 -18.49 11.19
N SER A 35 -38.06 -18.54 12.25
CA SER A 35 -39.41 -17.96 12.34
C SER A 35 -39.44 -16.43 12.18
N THR A 36 -38.30 -15.76 12.45
CA THR A 36 -38.15 -14.32 12.35
C THR A 36 -37.49 -13.83 11.04
N LEU A 37 -37.10 -14.79 10.17
CA LEU A 37 -36.44 -14.43 8.91
C LEU A 37 -37.46 -14.08 7.84
N GLU A 38 -37.31 -12.89 7.23
CA GLU A 38 -38.14 -12.45 6.08
C GLU A 38 -37.53 -12.88 4.73
N GLY A 39 -36.34 -13.44 4.71
CA GLY A 39 -35.63 -13.87 3.48
C GLY A 39 -34.59 -14.95 3.74
N ALA A 40 -33.70 -15.17 2.81
CA ALA A 40 -32.61 -16.10 2.96
C ALA A 40 -31.67 -15.69 4.11
N PRO A 41 -31.19 -16.60 4.96
CA PRO A 41 -30.27 -16.28 6.05
C PRO A 41 -28.95 -15.73 5.49
N VAL A 42 -28.45 -14.65 6.10
CA VAL A 42 -27.12 -14.08 5.84
C VAL A 42 -26.36 -14.08 7.15
N ILE A 43 -25.39 -14.95 7.27
CA ILE A 43 -24.65 -15.15 8.52
C ILE A 43 -23.22 -14.64 8.37
N MET A 44 -22.82 -13.80 9.31
CA MET A 44 -21.44 -13.34 9.51
C MET A 44 -21.10 -13.45 10.99
N ASP A 45 -19.98 -14.06 11.31
CA ASP A 45 -19.52 -14.25 12.69
C ASP A 45 -18.00 -14.08 12.71
N SER A 46 -17.45 -13.73 13.85
CA SER A 46 -15.99 -13.57 14.04
C SER A 46 -15.32 -14.80 14.64
N ASN A 47 -16.09 -15.75 15.18
CA ASN A 47 -15.56 -16.96 15.81
C ASN A 47 -15.55 -18.15 14.84
N TYR A 48 -14.39 -18.41 14.24
CA TYR A 48 -14.18 -19.50 13.29
C TYR A 48 -13.60 -20.77 13.92
N SER A 49 -14.04 -21.10 15.14
CA SER A 49 -13.73 -22.41 15.70
C SER A 49 -14.51 -23.52 14.97
N TYR A 50 -13.94 -24.74 14.95
CA TYR A 50 -14.58 -25.89 14.29
C TYR A 50 -16.03 -26.12 14.78
N HIS A 51 -16.21 -26.12 16.08
CA HIS A 51 -17.53 -26.34 16.70
C HIS A 51 -18.53 -25.21 16.37
N ASN A 52 -18.07 -23.98 16.24
CA ASN A 52 -18.95 -22.89 15.89
C ASN A 52 -19.37 -22.95 14.41
N ILE A 53 -18.47 -23.37 13.52
CA ILE A 53 -18.78 -23.48 12.07
C ILE A 53 -19.66 -24.70 11.78
N PHE A 54 -19.27 -25.88 12.26
CA PHE A 54 -19.88 -27.16 11.88
C PHE A 54 -20.91 -27.70 12.87
N GLY A 55 -21.10 -27.03 14.02
CA GLY A 55 -21.93 -27.50 15.12
C GLY A 55 -21.18 -28.42 16.08
N LYS A 56 -21.82 -28.73 17.17
CA LYS A 56 -21.24 -29.56 18.21
C LYS A 56 -22.29 -30.43 18.87
N LEU A 57 -21.82 -31.53 19.47
CA LEU A 57 -22.55 -32.35 20.40
C LEU A 57 -22.04 -32.05 21.81
N GLU A 58 -22.91 -31.58 22.72
CA GLU A 58 -22.57 -31.32 24.11
C GLU A 58 -22.73 -32.60 24.94
N TYR A 59 -22.01 -32.69 26.05
CA TYR A 59 -21.99 -33.83 26.94
C TYR A 59 -22.26 -33.39 28.36
N GLU A 60 -23.08 -34.17 29.07
CA GLU A 60 -23.26 -34.07 30.50
C GLU A 60 -22.33 -35.05 31.21
N ASN A 61 -21.62 -34.59 32.26
CA ASN A 61 -20.83 -35.47 33.10
C ASN A 61 -21.75 -36.11 34.13
N TYR A 62 -21.92 -37.41 34.00
CA TYR A 62 -22.77 -38.21 34.91
C TYR A 62 -21.90 -39.23 35.64
N TYR A 63 -21.51 -38.92 36.88
CA TYR A 63 -20.66 -39.78 37.73
C TYR A 63 -19.36 -40.28 37.02
N GLY A 64 -18.66 -39.40 36.29
CA GLY A 64 -17.43 -39.76 35.60
C GLY A 64 -17.61 -40.38 34.22
N SER A 65 -18.84 -40.62 33.77
CA SER A 65 -19.16 -40.99 32.38
C SER A 65 -19.81 -39.83 31.66
N LEU A 66 -19.40 -39.63 30.41
CA LEU A 66 -20.00 -38.61 29.55
C LEU A 66 -21.22 -39.17 28.84
N LYS A 67 -22.36 -38.53 29.03
CA LYS A 67 -23.64 -38.88 28.37
C LYS A 67 -24.06 -37.75 27.45
N THR A 68 -24.67 -38.10 26.35
CA THR A 68 -25.25 -37.16 25.39
C THR A 68 -26.57 -37.69 24.87
N ASP A 69 -27.41 -36.83 24.40
CA ASP A 69 -28.65 -37.15 23.68
C ASP A 69 -28.94 -36.16 22.57
N HIS A 70 -30.01 -36.36 21.80
CA HIS A 70 -30.38 -35.54 20.67
C HIS A 70 -30.69 -34.07 21.05
N THR A 71 -31.05 -33.78 22.33
CA THR A 71 -31.32 -32.40 22.80
C THR A 71 -30.03 -31.58 23.02
N MET A 72 -28.87 -32.26 23.03
CA MET A 72 -27.56 -31.66 23.24
C MET A 72 -26.84 -31.29 21.92
N LEU A 73 -27.49 -31.52 20.80
CA LEU A 73 -27.02 -31.05 19.48
C LEU A 73 -27.18 -29.54 19.39
N LYS A 74 -26.10 -28.83 18.99
CA LYS A 74 -26.08 -27.40 18.76
C LYS A 74 -25.68 -27.11 17.33
N ALA A 75 -26.49 -26.29 16.66
CA ALA A 75 -26.23 -25.87 15.29
C ALA A 75 -25.01 -24.96 15.21
N GLY A 76 -24.18 -25.15 14.17
CA GLY A 76 -23.11 -24.26 13.79
C GLY A 76 -23.57 -23.23 12.76
N LEU A 77 -22.61 -22.41 12.33
CA LEU A 77 -22.86 -21.33 11.37
C LEU A 77 -23.34 -21.86 10.01
N LEU A 78 -22.79 -22.99 9.53
CA LEU A 78 -23.20 -23.57 8.25
C LEU A 78 -24.66 -24.03 8.27
N GLN A 79 -25.11 -24.64 9.35
CA GLN A 79 -26.51 -25.04 9.49
C GLN A 79 -27.45 -23.83 9.58
N LYS A 80 -27.06 -22.79 10.34
CA LYS A 80 -27.82 -21.53 10.44
C LYS A 80 -27.91 -20.79 9.12
N ALA A 81 -26.84 -20.87 8.28
CA ALA A 81 -26.78 -20.21 6.98
C ALA A 81 -27.35 -21.05 5.83
N ASN A 82 -27.79 -22.30 6.09
CA ASN A 82 -28.29 -23.21 5.04
C ASN A 82 -29.53 -22.63 4.36
N GLY A 83 -29.57 -22.69 3.04
CA GLY A 83 -30.57 -22.01 2.22
C GLY A 83 -30.24 -20.53 1.93
N GLY A 84 -29.06 -20.03 2.34
CA GLY A 84 -28.68 -18.63 2.19
C GLY A 84 -27.17 -18.40 2.02
N TYR A 85 -26.63 -17.47 2.81
CA TYR A 85 -25.28 -16.95 2.63
C TYR A 85 -24.50 -17.02 3.94
N ILE A 86 -23.20 -17.38 3.82
CA ILE A 86 -22.24 -17.23 4.91
C ILE A 86 -21.04 -16.41 4.44
N ILE A 87 -20.61 -15.49 5.29
CA ILE A 87 -19.51 -14.58 5.00
C ILE A 87 -18.37 -14.86 5.96
N PHE A 88 -17.19 -15.16 5.43
CA PHE A 88 -15.98 -15.40 6.21
C PHE A 88 -14.89 -14.37 5.87
N GLN A 89 -14.17 -13.90 6.88
CA GLN A 89 -12.87 -13.27 6.68
C GLN A 89 -11.84 -14.36 6.33
N ALA A 90 -11.31 -14.32 5.12
CA ALA A 90 -10.42 -15.37 4.61
C ALA A 90 -9.18 -15.54 5.47
N LYS A 91 -8.57 -14.44 5.96
CA LYS A 91 -7.41 -14.48 6.86
C LYS A 91 -7.67 -15.30 8.10
N ASP A 92 -8.81 -15.08 8.76
CA ASP A 92 -9.13 -15.70 10.04
C ASP A 92 -9.57 -17.16 9.85
N LEU A 93 -10.30 -17.45 8.77
CA LEU A 93 -10.66 -18.83 8.41
C LEU A 93 -9.42 -19.67 8.09
N LEU A 94 -8.45 -19.12 7.35
CA LEU A 94 -7.21 -19.79 6.97
C LEU A 94 -6.25 -19.98 8.14
N ALA A 95 -6.34 -19.16 9.19
CA ALA A 95 -5.59 -19.37 10.42
C ALA A 95 -5.95 -20.72 11.08
N ASN A 96 -7.14 -21.26 10.81
CA ASN A 96 -7.55 -22.61 11.22
C ASN A 96 -7.71 -23.52 9.99
N GLN A 97 -6.60 -24.13 9.57
CA GLN A 97 -6.57 -24.99 8.38
C GLN A 97 -7.60 -26.12 8.44
N VAL A 98 -7.87 -26.68 9.63
CA VAL A 98 -8.87 -27.74 9.80
C VAL A 98 -10.27 -27.25 9.41
N CYS A 99 -10.62 -26.02 9.79
CA CYS A 99 -11.90 -25.42 9.41
C CYS A 99 -12.02 -25.21 7.91
N TYR A 100 -10.96 -24.70 7.27
CA TYR A 100 -10.96 -24.48 5.83
C TYR A 100 -11.07 -25.79 5.04
N GLU A 101 -10.31 -26.82 5.41
CA GLU A 101 -10.36 -28.13 4.73
C GLU A 101 -11.75 -28.81 4.90
N ASN A 102 -12.34 -28.75 6.09
CA ASN A 102 -13.67 -29.30 6.32
C ASN A 102 -14.76 -28.48 5.61
N LEU A 103 -14.61 -27.16 5.49
CA LEU A 103 -15.51 -26.33 4.68
C LEU A 103 -15.46 -26.78 3.20
N LYS A 104 -14.28 -26.97 2.63
CA LYS A 104 -14.13 -27.48 1.27
C LYS A 104 -14.76 -28.87 1.10
N LYS A 105 -14.57 -29.75 2.07
CA LYS A 105 -15.20 -31.09 2.09
C LYS A 105 -16.72 -30.97 2.08
N ALA A 106 -17.30 -30.17 2.95
CA ALA A 106 -18.75 -29.96 3.04
C ALA A 106 -19.33 -29.38 1.74
N LEU A 107 -18.67 -28.39 1.13
CA LEU A 107 -19.07 -27.79 -0.13
C LEU A 107 -18.99 -28.77 -1.32
N ARG A 108 -18.02 -29.69 -1.29
CA ARG A 108 -17.83 -30.71 -2.35
C ARG A 108 -18.88 -31.80 -2.27
N VAL A 109 -19.13 -32.29 -1.05
CA VAL A 109 -20.10 -33.37 -0.78
C VAL A 109 -21.54 -32.84 -0.79
N LYS A 110 -21.71 -31.51 -0.55
CA LYS A 110 -23.01 -30.83 -0.36
C LYS A 110 -23.79 -31.36 0.83
N GLU A 111 -23.09 -31.72 1.89
CA GLU A 111 -23.66 -32.19 3.15
C GLU A 111 -22.86 -31.66 4.32
N ILE A 112 -23.54 -31.44 5.45
CA ILE A 112 -22.93 -31.10 6.73
C ILE A 112 -23.12 -32.27 7.69
N SER A 113 -22.00 -32.76 8.23
CA SER A 113 -22.01 -33.76 9.31
C SER A 113 -21.46 -33.11 10.58
N ILE A 114 -22.13 -33.33 11.71
CA ILE A 114 -21.60 -32.97 13.01
C ILE A 114 -20.69 -34.10 13.49
N GLU A 115 -19.38 -33.87 13.39
CA GLU A 115 -18.38 -34.86 13.82
C GLU A 115 -17.93 -34.54 15.25
N ASN A 116 -17.76 -35.59 16.05
CA ASN A 116 -17.22 -35.45 17.39
C ASN A 116 -15.69 -35.44 17.36
N THR A 117 -15.09 -34.25 17.43
CA THR A 117 -13.63 -34.12 17.44
C THR A 117 -12.98 -34.62 18.74
N ALA A 118 -13.75 -34.85 19.78
CA ALA A 118 -13.25 -35.42 21.03
C ALA A 118 -12.90 -36.92 20.90
N ASP A 119 -13.57 -37.67 20.02
CA ASP A 119 -13.28 -39.08 19.77
C ASP A 119 -11.89 -39.33 19.19
N GLN A 120 -11.31 -38.34 18.53
CA GLN A 120 -9.96 -38.45 17.94
C GLN A 120 -8.82 -38.24 18.95
N ARG A 121 -9.12 -37.73 20.17
CA ARG A 121 -8.09 -37.37 21.17
C ARG A 121 -8.21 -38.09 22.50
N SER A 122 -9.29 -38.83 22.77
CA SER A 122 -9.48 -39.51 24.04
C SER A 122 -9.50 -41.04 23.87
N SER A 123 -8.76 -41.73 24.73
CA SER A 123 -8.79 -43.19 24.86
C SER A 123 -10.01 -43.71 25.67
N MET A 124 -10.96 -42.86 26.00
CA MET A 124 -12.21 -43.27 26.70
C MET A 124 -13.29 -43.66 25.68
N VAL A 125 -13.86 -44.82 25.89
CA VAL A 125 -15.04 -45.27 25.12
C VAL A 125 -16.21 -44.36 25.47
N MET A 126 -16.56 -43.45 24.57
CA MET A 126 -17.77 -42.63 24.68
C MET A 126 -18.89 -43.24 23.86
N VAL A 127 -20.09 -43.24 24.38
CA VAL A 127 -21.28 -43.49 23.56
C VAL A 127 -21.53 -42.25 22.73
N SER A 128 -21.13 -42.29 21.46
CA SER A 128 -21.25 -41.18 20.52
C SER A 128 -22.59 -41.27 19.78
N LEU A 129 -23.32 -40.16 19.74
CA LEU A 129 -24.48 -40.00 18.87
C LEU A 129 -23.96 -39.53 17.51
N LYS A 130 -24.35 -40.22 16.42
CA LYS A 130 -24.00 -39.81 15.06
C LYS A 130 -25.27 -39.31 14.35
N PRO A 131 -25.49 -37.99 14.31
CA PRO A 131 -26.60 -37.43 13.57
C PRO A 131 -26.52 -37.73 12.08
N GLU A 132 -27.66 -37.82 11.41
CA GLU A 132 -27.71 -37.90 9.95
C GLU A 132 -27.10 -36.62 9.31
N PRO A 133 -26.38 -36.75 8.20
CA PRO A 133 -25.91 -35.60 7.45
C PRO A 133 -27.06 -34.71 6.96
N ILE A 134 -26.87 -33.39 7.02
CA ILE A 134 -27.85 -32.41 6.54
C ILE A 134 -27.44 -31.95 5.14
N PRO A 135 -28.33 -32.02 4.15
CA PRO A 135 -28.05 -31.45 2.83
C PRO A 135 -27.67 -29.97 2.92
N LEU A 136 -26.60 -29.58 2.18
CA LEU A 136 -26.04 -28.21 2.21
C LEU A 136 -26.35 -27.49 0.90
N ASP A 137 -27.16 -26.44 0.96
CA ASP A 137 -27.37 -25.46 -0.10
C ASP A 137 -27.02 -24.06 0.40
N ILE A 138 -25.79 -23.64 0.16
CA ILE A 138 -25.25 -22.40 0.73
C ILE A 138 -24.36 -21.68 -0.28
N LYS A 139 -24.34 -20.35 -0.20
CA LYS A 139 -23.37 -19.49 -0.87
C LYS A 139 -22.33 -19.03 0.13
N VAL A 140 -21.07 -19.37 -0.10
CA VAL A 140 -19.95 -18.95 0.74
C VAL A 140 -19.25 -17.77 0.11
N ILE A 141 -19.09 -16.69 0.87
CA ILE A 141 -18.39 -15.48 0.48
C ILE A 141 -17.13 -15.38 1.33
N LEU A 142 -15.96 -15.33 0.67
CA LEU A 142 -14.67 -15.08 1.31
C LEU A 142 -14.24 -13.65 1.06
N ILE A 143 -14.04 -12.89 2.13
CA ILE A 143 -13.49 -11.52 2.08
C ILE A 143 -12.00 -11.58 2.39
N GLY A 144 -11.16 -11.03 1.51
CA GLY A 144 -9.73 -11.02 1.70
C GLY A 144 -9.02 -10.04 0.77
N ASN A 145 -7.72 -9.88 0.94
CA ASN A 145 -6.90 -9.06 0.06
C ASN A 145 -6.38 -9.86 -1.16
N ALA A 146 -5.82 -9.16 -2.13
CA ALA A 146 -5.29 -9.75 -3.36
C ALA A 146 -4.21 -10.82 -3.09
N ASN A 147 -3.34 -10.63 -2.09
CA ASN A 147 -2.29 -11.59 -1.76
C ASN A 147 -2.86 -12.93 -1.30
N ILE A 148 -3.88 -12.91 -0.44
CA ILE A 148 -4.58 -14.13 0.01
C ILE A 148 -5.24 -14.82 -1.19
N TYR A 149 -5.93 -14.06 -2.05
CA TYR A 149 -6.55 -14.63 -3.25
C TYR A 149 -5.54 -15.30 -4.16
N HIS A 150 -4.43 -14.64 -4.49
CA HIS A 150 -3.40 -15.21 -5.36
C HIS A 150 -2.69 -16.40 -4.72
N SER A 151 -2.46 -16.38 -3.42
CA SER A 151 -1.89 -17.53 -2.69
C SER A 151 -2.81 -18.74 -2.74
N LEU A 152 -4.11 -18.57 -2.48
CA LEU A 152 -5.10 -19.65 -2.60
C LEU A 152 -5.19 -20.19 -4.03
N LEU A 153 -5.16 -19.29 -5.01
CA LEU A 153 -5.20 -19.65 -6.42
C LEU A 153 -4.00 -20.50 -6.87
N ALA A 154 -2.82 -20.22 -6.31
CA ALA A 154 -1.57 -20.92 -6.64
C ALA A 154 -1.40 -22.22 -5.86
N MET A 155 -1.82 -22.26 -4.58
CA MET A 155 -1.51 -23.35 -3.66
C MET A 155 -2.66 -24.34 -3.47
N ASP A 156 -3.92 -23.94 -3.72
CA ASP A 156 -5.10 -24.78 -3.53
C ASP A 156 -5.79 -25.14 -4.85
N SER A 157 -5.62 -26.37 -5.32
CA SER A 157 -6.21 -26.87 -6.57
C SER A 157 -7.74 -26.90 -6.57
N ASP A 158 -8.38 -26.93 -5.41
CA ASP A 158 -9.83 -26.98 -5.29
C ASP A 158 -10.47 -25.59 -5.19
N PHE A 159 -9.66 -24.56 -4.89
CA PHE A 159 -10.16 -23.19 -4.72
C PHE A 159 -10.96 -22.71 -5.93
N ARG A 160 -10.41 -22.83 -7.14
CA ARG A 160 -11.11 -22.45 -8.39
C ARG A 160 -12.41 -23.20 -8.65
N LYS A 161 -12.50 -24.45 -8.18
CA LYS A 161 -13.69 -25.27 -8.40
C LYS A 161 -14.83 -24.86 -7.50
N LEU A 162 -14.51 -24.46 -6.28
CA LEU A 162 -15.47 -24.10 -5.23
C LEU A 162 -15.83 -22.62 -5.24
N PHE A 163 -14.84 -21.74 -5.45
CA PHE A 163 -15.00 -20.27 -5.44
C PHE A 163 -14.81 -19.71 -6.85
N LYS A 164 -15.89 -19.75 -7.65
CA LYS A 164 -15.84 -19.43 -9.09
C LYS A 164 -15.95 -17.95 -9.41
N ALA A 165 -16.63 -17.19 -8.56
CA ALA A 165 -16.84 -15.75 -8.74
C ALA A 165 -15.80 -14.96 -7.96
N LYS A 166 -15.08 -14.07 -8.65
CA LYS A 166 -14.20 -13.08 -8.05
C LYS A 166 -14.84 -11.71 -8.21
N VAL A 167 -14.89 -10.94 -7.13
CA VAL A 167 -15.31 -9.54 -7.14
C VAL A 167 -14.14 -8.73 -6.58
N GLU A 168 -13.67 -7.74 -7.35
CA GLU A 168 -12.60 -6.84 -6.93
C GLU A 168 -13.16 -5.45 -6.67
N PHE A 169 -12.65 -4.83 -5.63
CA PHE A 169 -12.92 -3.44 -5.29
C PHE A 169 -11.66 -2.62 -5.58
N GLU A 170 -11.84 -1.52 -6.30
CA GLU A 170 -10.76 -0.57 -6.55
C GLU A 170 -10.49 0.27 -5.31
N ASP A 171 -9.22 0.65 -5.11
CA ASP A 171 -8.80 1.52 -4.01
C ASP A 171 -9.10 3.00 -4.28
N ASP A 172 -9.56 3.32 -5.50
CA ASP A 172 -9.93 4.66 -5.93
C ASP A 172 -11.17 4.68 -6.85
N ALA A 173 -11.79 5.84 -6.98
CA ALA A 173 -12.89 6.10 -7.89
C ALA A 173 -12.66 7.43 -8.63
N PRO A 174 -13.21 7.63 -9.85
CA PRO A 174 -13.12 8.90 -10.56
C PRO A 174 -13.68 10.06 -9.74
N ARG A 175 -13.00 11.20 -9.73
CA ARG A 175 -13.45 12.44 -9.05
C ARG A 175 -14.51 13.16 -9.87
N THR A 176 -15.71 12.58 -9.96
CA THR A 176 -16.88 13.19 -10.58
C THR A 176 -17.74 13.89 -9.53
N GLU A 177 -18.61 14.82 -9.96
CA GLU A 177 -19.58 15.45 -9.06
C GLU A 177 -20.44 14.42 -8.33
N GLU A 178 -20.87 13.37 -9.02
CA GLU A 178 -21.65 12.27 -8.43
C GLU A 178 -20.87 11.57 -7.29
N ASN A 179 -19.61 11.23 -7.53
CA ASN A 179 -18.79 10.55 -6.53
C ASN A 179 -18.40 11.48 -5.37
N ILE A 180 -18.21 12.76 -5.62
CA ILE A 180 -18.04 13.78 -4.57
C ILE A 180 -19.27 13.82 -3.66
N VAL A 181 -20.48 13.84 -4.24
CA VAL A 181 -21.73 13.81 -3.46
C VAL A 181 -21.88 12.51 -2.68
N LYS A 182 -21.53 11.36 -3.28
CA LYS A 182 -21.53 10.06 -2.58
C LYS A 182 -20.57 10.05 -1.38
N LEU A 183 -19.37 10.61 -1.56
CA LEU A 183 -18.39 10.71 -0.47
C LEU A 183 -18.89 11.68 0.62
N ALA A 184 -19.50 12.79 0.27
CA ALA A 184 -20.11 13.69 1.26
C ALA A 184 -21.25 13.01 2.05
N ARG A 185 -22.06 12.16 1.38
CA ARG A 185 -23.10 11.35 2.05
C ARG A 185 -22.48 10.30 2.98
N PHE A 186 -21.36 9.68 2.57
CA PHE A 186 -20.61 8.77 3.43
C PHE A 186 -20.12 9.49 4.69
N ILE A 187 -19.53 10.68 4.56
CA ILE A 187 -19.07 11.49 5.71
C ILE A 187 -20.24 11.79 6.66
N HIS A 188 -21.38 12.20 6.11
CA HIS A 188 -22.57 12.46 6.91
C HIS A 188 -23.07 11.21 7.64
N GLY A 189 -23.24 10.09 6.91
CA GLY A 189 -23.71 8.83 7.49
C GLY A 189 -22.76 8.26 8.54
N PHE A 190 -21.45 8.42 8.34
CA PHE A 190 -20.45 8.02 9.33
C PHE A 190 -20.58 8.86 10.63
N CYS A 191 -20.76 10.17 10.49
CA CYS A 191 -20.97 11.03 11.67
C CYS A 191 -22.25 10.66 12.44
N GLU A 192 -23.34 10.33 11.73
CA GLU A 192 -24.60 9.88 12.34
C GLU A 192 -24.42 8.54 13.09
N GLN A 193 -23.77 7.56 12.43
CA GLN A 193 -23.57 6.23 12.97
C GLN A 193 -22.68 6.24 14.23
N GLU A 194 -21.64 7.06 14.25
CA GLU A 194 -20.67 7.15 15.34
C GLU A 194 -21.00 8.27 16.34
N GLU A 195 -22.18 8.90 16.23
CA GLU A 195 -22.64 10.01 17.09
C GLU A 195 -21.62 11.16 17.18
N LEU A 196 -20.99 11.49 16.02
CA LEU A 196 -19.99 12.54 15.91
C LEU A 196 -20.59 13.89 15.49
N ALA A 197 -19.84 14.98 15.75
CA ALA A 197 -20.20 16.29 15.26
C ALA A 197 -20.14 16.36 13.73
N HIS A 198 -21.15 16.97 13.09
CA HIS A 198 -21.18 17.13 11.63
C HIS A 198 -20.12 18.11 11.13
N LEU A 199 -19.66 17.87 9.90
CA LEU A 199 -18.72 18.72 9.20
C LEU A 199 -19.45 19.84 8.44
N ASP A 200 -18.89 21.04 8.45
CA ASP A 200 -19.34 22.09 7.53
C ASP A 200 -18.84 21.82 6.09
N LYS A 201 -19.32 22.63 5.13
CA LYS A 201 -18.98 22.45 3.71
C LYS A 201 -17.48 22.54 3.41
N TYR A 202 -16.74 23.35 4.17
CA TYR A 202 -15.30 23.54 3.97
C TYR A 202 -14.51 22.37 4.56
N ALA A 203 -14.91 21.87 5.71
CA ALA A 203 -14.36 20.65 6.29
C ALA A 203 -14.60 19.43 5.39
N VAL A 204 -15.81 19.27 4.84
CA VAL A 204 -16.11 18.22 3.84
C VAL A 204 -15.21 18.37 2.62
N ALA A 205 -15.04 19.59 2.08
CA ALA A 205 -14.17 19.85 0.94
C ALA A 205 -12.71 19.44 1.24
N LYS A 206 -12.20 19.72 2.45
CA LYS A 206 -10.83 19.35 2.87
C LYS A 206 -10.66 17.82 3.01
N VAL A 207 -11.71 17.11 3.49
CA VAL A 207 -11.69 15.62 3.50
C VAL A 207 -11.69 15.06 2.08
N ILE A 208 -12.44 15.66 1.13
CA ILE A 208 -12.44 15.25 -0.28
C ILE A 208 -11.09 15.52 -0.94
N GLU A 209 -10.44 16.63 -0.62
CA GLU A 209 -9.07 16.94 -1.06
C GLU A 209 -8.08 15.90 -0.53
N TYR A 210 -8.19 15.54 0.75
CA TYR A 210 -7.40 14.47 1.34
C TYR A 210 -7.65 13.12 0.67
N ALA A 211 -8.88 12.79 0.29
CA ALA A 211 -9.19 11.58 -0.47
C ALA A 211 -8.49 11.56 -1.83
N SER A 212 -8.37 12.71 -2.53
CA SER A 212 -7.59 12.82 -3.77
C SER A 212 -6.08 12.67 -3.53
N ARG A 213 -5.57 13.21 -2.40
CA ARG A 213 -4.18 13.03 -2.00
C ARG A 213 -3.86 11.56 -1.71
N LEU A 214 -4.76 10.82 -1.04
CA LEU A 214 -4.62 9.38 -0.80
C LEU A 214 -4.65 8.53 -2.08
N ALA A 215 -5.36 9.01 -3.12
CA ALA A 215 -5.41 8.38 -4.43
C ALA A 215 -4.18 8.73 -5.31
N ASP A 216 -3.30 9.64 -4.84
CA ASP A 216 -2.14 10.18 -5.58
C ASP A 216 -2.50 10.64 -7.00
N ASN A 217 -3.74 11.18 -7.18
CA ASN A 217 -4.24 11.66 -8.47
C ASN A 217 -5.35 12.70 -8.28
N GLN A 218 -5.21 13.86 -8.93
CA GLN A 218 -6.19 14.96 -8.85
C GLN A 218 -7.58 14.59 -9.38
N ASN A 219 -7.66 13.63 -10.30
CA ASN A 219 -8.91 13.20 -10.94
C ASN A 219 -9.53 11.96 -10.28
N LYS A 220 -9.00 11.54 -9.14
CA LYS A 220 -9.47 10.36 -8.39
C LYS A 220 -9.74 10.69 -6.93
N LEU A 221 -10.56 9.87 -6.29
CA LEU A 221 -10.86 9.88 -4.87
C LEU A 221 -10.55 8.50 -4.30
N SER A 222 -9.84 8.42 -3.22
CA SER A 222 -9.58 7.16 -2.53
C SER A 222 -10.86 6.56 -1.95
N THR A 223 -11.03 5.26 -2.10
CA THR A 223 -12.09 4.45 -1.48
C THR A 223 -11.62 3.75 -0.21
N ARG A 224 -10.47 4.13 0.34
CA ARG A 224 -9.98 3.64 1.64
C ARG A 224 -10.73 4.34 2.76
N PHE A 225 -11.98 3.98 2.94
CA PHE A 225 -12.90 4.64 3.88
C PHE A 225 -12.42 4.63 5.33
N ASN A 226 -11.65 3.61 5.74
CA ASN A 226 -11.08 3.57 7.08
C ASN A 226 -10.11 4.73 7.35
N ASP A 227 -9.26 5.08 6.37
CA ASP A 227 -8.34 6.22 6.48
C ASP A 227 -9.09 7.54 6.58
N LEU A 228 -10.19 7.69 5.82
CA LEU A 228 -11.04 8.87 5.87
C LEU A 228 -11.79 8.96 7.19
N SER A 229 -12.38 7.86 7.67
CA SER A 229 -13.09 7.79 8.95
C SER A 229 -12.18 8.16 10.13
N GLN A 230 -10.93 7.72 10.10
CA GLN A 230 -9.95 8.08 11.12
C GLN A 230 -9.72 9.59 11.18
N ILE A 231 -9.50 10.25 10.04
CA ILE A 231 -9.32 11.70 9.98
C ILE A 231 -10.57 12.46 10.43
N ILE A 232 -11.76 11.98 10.04
CA ILE A 232 -13.03 12.58 10.49
C ILE A 232 -13.15 12.48 12.02
N GLY A 233 -12.89 11.33 12.62
CA GLY A 233 -12.90 11.13 14.06
C GLY A 233 -11.90 12.01 14.81
N GLU A 234 -10.67 12.14 14.27
CA GLU A 234 -9.67 13.04 14.83
C GLU A 234 -10.10 14.51 14.72
N ALA A 235 -10.64 14.95 13.59
CA ALA A 235 -11.15 16.30 13.39
C ALA A 235 -12.31 16.63 14.35
N CYS A 236 -13.22 15.68 14.60
CA CYS A 236 -14.27 15.81 15.60
C CYS A 236 -13.70 15.99 17.01
N THR A 237 -12.61 15.29 17.33
CA THR A 237 -11.91 15.45 18.63
C THR A 237 -11.34 16.85 18.78
N TRP A 238 -10.70 17.40 17.73
CA TRP A 238 -10.20 18.77 17.74
C TRP A 238 -11.32 19.81 17.84
N ALA A 239 -12.45 19.59 17.15
CA ALA A 239 -13.64 20.44 17.28
C ALA A 239 -14.17 20.44 18.71
N LYS A 240 -14.25 19.26 19.37
CA LYS A 240 -14.67 19.14 20.77
C LYS A 240 -13.71 19.86 21.72
N MET A 241 -12.39 19.75 21.52
CA MET A 241 -11.38 20.44 22.31
C MET A 241 -11.49 21.97 22.19
N SER A 242 -11.81 22.48 20.99
CA SER A 242 -12.06 23.91 20.75
C SER A 242 -13.48 24.36 21.13
N LYS A 243 -14.31 23.47 21.72
CA LYS A 243 -15.71 23.71 22.09
C LYS A 243 -16.61 24.10 20.88
N SER A 244 -16.24 23.70 19.69
CA SER A 244 -17.06 23.90 18.49
C SER A 244 -18.13 22.80 18.39
N LYS A 245 -19.36 23.19 18.05
CA LYS A 245 -20.46 22.24 17.78
C LYS A 245 -20.40 21.60 16.39
N ILE A 246 -19.62 22.19 15.49
CA ILE A 246 -19.50 21.79 14.09
C ILE A 246 -18.01 21.65 13.78
N VAL A 247 -17.64 20.63 13.03
CA VAL A 247 -16.27 20.47 12.54
C VAL A 247 -16.05 21.44 11.39
N LYS A 248 -15.05 22.31 11.50
CA LYS A 248 -14.64 23.26 10.48
C LYS A 248 -13.36 22.78 9.79
N GLU A 249 -13.01 23.42 8.67
CA GLU A 249 -11.78 23.16 7.91
C GLU A 249 -10.54 23.14 8.81
N GLU A 250 -10.39 24.13 9.70
CA GLU A 250 -9.26 24.23 10.65
C GLU A 250 -9.05 22.96 11.49
N HIS A 251 -10.14 22.27 11.87
CA HIS A 251 -10.07 21.04 12.65
C HIS A 251 -9.59 19.85 11.79
N VAL A 252 -9.98 19.80 10.53
CA VAL A 252 -9.50 18.76 9.57
C VAL A 252 -8.02 18.98 9.27
N VAL A 253 -7.61 20.23 9.00
CA VAL A 253 -6.20 20.58 8.79
C VAL A 253 -5.38 20.18 10.00
N LYS A 254 -5.86 20.53 11.22
CA LYS A 254 -5.16 20.18 12.47
C LYS A 254 -5.03 18.65 12.65
N ALA A 255 -6.08 17.88 12.32
CA ALA A 255 -6.02 16.43 12.38
C ALA A 255 -4.97 15.85 11.42
N LEU A 256 -4.87 16.38 10.20
CA LEU A 256 -3.87 15.97 9.20
C LEU A 256 -2.46 16.32 9.64
N GLU A 257 -2.23 17.53 10.16
CA GLU A 257 -0.93 17.97 10.70
C GLU A 257 -0.47 17.09 11.85
N GLU A 258 -1.34 16.87 12.84
CA GLU A 258 -1.01 16.07 14.02
C GLU A 258 -0.77 14.60 13.68
N ARG A 259 -1.47 14.06 12.68
CA ARG A 259 -1.16 12.73 12.16
C ARG A 259 0.27 12.65 11.64
N VAL A 260 0.70 13.63 10.84
CA VAL A 260 2.09 13.70 10.35
C VAL A 260 3.08 13.90 11.52
N GLU A 261 2.78 14.81 12.46
CA GLU A 261 3.64 15.06 13.62
C GLU A 261 3.95 13.78 14.43
N ARG A 262 2.95 12.91 14.61
CA ARG A 262 3.12 11.64 15.36
C ARG A 262 4.06 10.65 14.69
N ILE A 263 4.19 10.69 13.36
CA ILE A 263 4.90 9.65 12.59
C ILE A 263 6.18 10.15 11.89
N LYS A 264 6.43 11.46 11.88
CA LYS A 264 7.57 12.09 11.17
C LYS A 264 8.93 11.99 11.88
N LYS A 265 9.08 11.18 12.94
CA LYS A 265 10.33 11.08 13.73
C LYS A 265 11.58 10.90 12.86
N TYR A 266 11.52 10.04 11.87
CA TYR A 266 12.66 9.76 10.97
C TYR A 266 12.91 10.91 10.00
N ASP A 267 11.86 11.52 9.46
CA ASP A 267 11.95 12.71 8.61
C ASP A 267 12.59 13.89 9.39
N ALA A 268 12.13 14.15 10.62
CA ALA A 268 12.72 15.16 11.49
C ALA A 268 14.21 14.92 11.75
N LYS A 269 14.60 13.64 11.99
CA LYS A 269 16.01 13.28 12.19
C LYS A 269 16.85 13.51 10.93
N TYR A 270 16.30 13.17 9.76
CA TYR A 270 16.97 13.41 8.50
C TYR A 270 17.16 14.92 8.23
N THR A 271 16.13 15.71 8.49
CA THR A 271 16.18 17.17 8.39
C THR A 271 17.22 17.79 9.36
N GLU A 272 17.31 17.28 10.58
CA GLU A 272 18.34 17.67 11.56
C GLU A 272 19.75 17.40 11.00
N MET A 273 20.00 16.21 10.43
CA MET A 273 21.30 15.85 9.85
C MET A 273 21.71 16.78 8.68
N ILE A 274 20.76 17.25 7.89
CA ILE A 274 21.02 18.25 6.83
C ILE A 274 21.33 19.61 7.45
N LYS A 275 20.59 20.02 8.49
CA LYS A 275 20.80 21.29 9.19
C LYS A 275 22.19 21.37 9.81
N ASP A 276 22.65 20.30 10.41
CA ASP A 276 23.94 20.20 11.08
C ASP A 276 25.09 19.89 10.11
N ASN A 277 24.83 19.85 8.80
CA ASN A 277 25.77 19.46 7.76
C ASN A 277 26.41 18.07 7.94
N THR A 278 25.75 17.17 8.67
CA THR A 278 26.11 15.74 8.70
C THR A 278 25.78 15.09 7.36
N LEU A 279 24.66 15.51 6.74
CA LEU A 279 24.34 15.21 5.34
C LEU A 279 24.56 16.45 4.49
N LEU A 280 25.40 16.29 3.45
CA LEU A 280 25.87 17.37 2.61
C LEU A 280 24.94 17.56 1.39
N ILE A 281 23.94 18.41 1.54
CA ILE A 281 23.03 18.82 0.45
C ILE A 281 23.27 20.29 0.13
N ASN A 282 23.50 20.63 -1.12
CA ASN A 282 23.63 22.02 -1.58
C ASN A 282 22.27 22.50 -2.11
N THR A 283 21.80 23.67 -1.68
CA THR A 283 20.54 24.27 -2.17
C THR A 283 20.80 25.64 -2.85
N SER A 284 22.04 25.97 -3.13
CA SER A 284 22.45 27.21 -3.81
C SER A 284 23.78 27.02 -4.51
N GLY A 285 24.12 27.94 -5.40
CA GLY A 285 25.32 27.85 -6.22
C GLY A 285 25.17 26.92 -7.42
N SER A 286 26.29 26.68 -8.11
CA SER A 286 26.32 25.79 -9.27
C SER A 286 27.59 24.94 -9.26
N GLU A 287 27.46 23.65 -9.58
CA GLU A 287 28.54 22.66 -9.52
C GLU A 287 28.58 21.80 -10.79
N VAL A 288 29.77 21.44 -11.24
CA VAL A 288 29.96 20.55 -12.39
C VAL A 288 29.85 19.09 -11.94
N GLY A 289 29.05 18.29 -12.64
CA GLY A 289 28.90 16.87 -12.36
C GLY A 289 28.19 16.55 -11.04
N GLN A 290 27.49 17.51 -10.44
CA GLN A 290 26.74 17.35 -9.19
C GLN A 290 25.32 17.87 -9.36
N ILE A 291 24.35 17.15 -8.75
CA ILE A 291 22.92 17.48 -8.80
C ILE A 291 22.19 16.92 -7.57
N ASN A 292 21.07 17.55 -7.20
CA ASN A 292 20.16 17.02 -6.18
C ASN A 292 19.13 16.09 -6.82
N GLY A 293 19.20 14.81 -6.54
CA GLY A 293 18.16 13.83 -6.82
C GLY A 293 17.13 13.76 -5.69
N LEU A 294 15.95 13.20 -5.98
CA LEU A 294 14.88 13.02 -4.99
C LEU A 294 14.53 11.55 -4.84
N THR A 295 14.57 11.08 -3.61
CA THR A 295 14.18 9.74 -3.23
C THR A 295 12.99 9.77 -2.25
N VAL A 296 12.31 8.65 -2.08
CA VAL A 296 11.28 8.47 -1.05
C VAL A 296 11.69 7.36 -0.10
N LEU A 297 11.33 7.53 1.16
CA LEU A 297 11.48 6.50 2.18
C LEU A 297 10.13 6.25 2.81
N THR A 298 9.70 4.98 2.82
CA THR A 298 8.47 4.54 3.48
C THR A 298 8.81 3.77 4.74
N ILE A 299 8.27 4.21 5.88
CA ILE A 299 8.44 3.55 7.18
C ILE A 299 7.05 3.34 7.77
N GLY A 300 6.61 2.09 7.80
CA GLY A 300 5.23 1.76 8.16
C GLY A 300 4.23 2.34 7.15
N ASP A 301 3.37 3.21 7.61
CA ASP A 301 2.34 3.91 6.82
C ASP A 301 2.73 5.35 6.44
N TYR A 302 3.94 5.78 6.77
CA TYR A 302 4.45 7.12 6.47
C TYR A 302 5.50 7.11 5.37
N THR A 303 5.24 7.88 4.32
CA THR A 303 6.17 8.09 3.20
C THR A 303 6.59 9.56 3.18
N PHE A 304 7.89 9.81 3.17
CA PHE A 304 8.45 11.15 3.01
C PHE A 304 9.55 11.18 1.95
N GLY A 305 9.70 12.33 1.33
CA GLY A 305 10.73 12.58 0.35
C GLY A 305 11.99 13.14 0.97
N LYS A 306 13.13 12.85 0.37
CA LYS A 306 14.41 13.38 0.79
C LYS A 306 15.31 13.66 -0.41
N PRO A 307 16.08 14.77 -0.40
CA PRO A 307 17.12 14.98 -1.40
C PRO A 307 18.28 14.02 -1.17
N ALA A 308 18.91 13.63 -2.26
CA ALA A 308 20.16 12.88 -2.29
C ALA A 308 21.10 13.57 -3.26
N LYS A 309 22.35 13.82 -2.84
CA LYS A 309 23.38 14.35 -3.71
C LYS A 309 23.84 13.25 -4.66
N ILE A 310 23.77 13.51 -5.95
CA ILE A 310 24.28 12.62 -7.01
C ILE A 310 25.47 13.30 -7.67
N THR A 311 26.57 12.57 -7.81
CA THR A 311 27.78 13.03 -8.49
C THR A 311 28.13 12.12 -9.66
N ALA A 312 28.68 12.71 -10.70
CA ALA A 312 29.21 11.99 -11.84
C ALA A 312 30.60 12.52 -12.20
N ASN A 313 31.58 11.62 -12.27
CA ASN A 313 32.93 11.92 -12.73
C ASN A 313 33.23 11.20 -14.04
N THR A 314 33.81 11.89 -14.99
CA THR A 314 34.09 11.36 -16.34
C THR A 314 35.56 11.48 -16.69
N TYR A 315 36.13 10.44 -17.28
CA TYR A 315 37.53 10.40 -17.73
C TYR A 315 37.70 9.43 -18.90
N VAL A 316 38.89 9.48 -19.52
CA VAL A 316 39.25 8.60 -20.64
C VAL A 316 39.28 7.14 -20.17
N GLY A 317 38.59 6.25 -20.90
CA GLY A 317 38.55 4.82 -20.58
C GLY A 317 37.64 4.07 -21.53
N LYS A 318 37.46 2.77 -21.29
CA LYS A 318 36.65 1.87 -22.12
C LYS A 318 35.55 1.14 -21.34
N THR A 319 35.42 1.43 -20.03
CA THR A 319 34.51 0.70 -19.15
C THR A 319 33.03 1.12 -19.29
N GLY A 320 32.78 2.32 -19.85
CA GLY A 320 31.44 2.89 -19.90
C GLY A 320 31.02 3.46 -18.55
N ILE A 321 29.73 3.39 -18.22
CA ILE A 321 29.19 3.94 -16.98
C ILE A 321 29.31 2.90 -15.85
N ILE A 322 30.02 3.26 -14.78
CA ILE A 322 30.14 2.51 -13.53
C ILE A 322 29.14 3.09 -12.55
N ASN A 323 28.21 2.28 -12.10
CA ASN A 323 27.30 2.60 -10.99
C ASN A 323 27.93 2.09 -9.70
N ILE A 324 28.36 3.00 -8.84
CA ILE A 324 29.06 2.66 -7.58
C ILE A 324 28.13 1.84 -6.68
N GLU A 325 26.85 2.17 -6.56
CA GLU A 325 25.88 1.44 -5.76
C GLU A 325 25.73 -0.02 -6.23
N ARG A 326 25.82 -0.26 -7.53
CA ARG A 326 25.77 -1.62 -8.08
C ARG A 326 27.02 -2.43 -7.73
N GLU A 327 28.19 -1.82 -7.84
CA GLU A 327 29.47 -2.50 -7.56
C GLU A 327 29.61 -2.90 -6.08
N VAL A 328 28.87 -2.22 -5.18
CA VAL A 328 28.86 -2.50 -3.74
C VAL A 328 27.54 -3.13 -3.27
N GLU A 329 26.74 -3.68 -4.18
CA GLU A 329 25.48 -4.39 -3.90
C GLU A 329 24.40 -3.54 -3.17
N LEU A 330 24.43 -2.23 -3.33
CA LEU A 330 23.44 -1.29 -2.81
C LEU A 330 22.40 -0.86 -3.87
N SER A 331 22.47 -1.40 -5.10
CA SER A 331 21.55 -1.09 -6.20
C SER A 331 20.55 -2.21 -6.42
N GLY A 332 19.26 -1.87 -6.40
CA GLY A 332 18.20 -2.77 -6.85
C GLY A 332 18.20 -2.95 -8.37
N SER A 333 17.44 -3.95 -8.84
CA SER A 333 17.39 -4.31 -10.26
C SER A 333 16.81 -3.20 -11.14
N SER A 334 15.82 -2.45 -10.65
CA SER A 334 15.19 -1.35 -11.37
C SER A 334 16.13 -0.16 -11.56
N HIS A 335 16.90 0.17 -10.52
CA HIS A 335 17.93 1.22 -10.60
C HIS A 335 19.06 0.80 -11.55
N SER A 336 19.58 -0.42 -11.43
CA SER A 336 20.61 -0.95 -12.34
C SER A 336 20.18 -0.90 -13.81
N LYS A 337 18.90 -1.22 -14.10
CA LYS A 337 18.31 -1.07 -15.43
C LYS A 337 18.33 0.39 -15.89
N GLY A 338 17.96 1.33 -15.01
CA GLY A 338 18.01 2.78 -15.31
C GLY A 338 19.38 3.22 -15.80
N VAL A 339 20.45 2.85 -15.08
CA VAL A 339 21.83 3.20 -15.47
C VAL A 339 22.26 2.58 -16.81
N LEU A 340 21.84 1.35 -17.11
CA LEU A 340 22.12 0.74 -18.43
C LEU A 340 21.42 1.49 -19.58
N ILE A 341 20.25 2.06 -19.34
CA ILE A 341 19.53 2.89 -20.30
C ILE A 341 20.33 4.15 -20.66
N LEU A 342 21.04 4.76 -19.68
CA LEU A 342 21.88 5.94 -19.91
C LEU A 342 23.00 5.66 -20.93
N ASN A 343 23.58 4.47 -20.84
CA ASN A 343 24.63 4.05 -21.80
C ASN A 343 24.08 3.95 -23.24
N GLY A 344 22.84 3.42 -23.37
CA GLY A 344 22.13 3.38 -24.66
C GLY A 344 21.86 4.78 -25.23
N TYR A 345 21.38 5.71 -24.39
CA TYR A 345 21.14 7.10 -24.78
C TYR A 345 22.42 7.81 -25.26
N LEU A 346 23.52 7.72 -24.48
CA LEU A 346 24.79 8.33 -24.87
C LEU A 346 25.34 7.71 -26.14
N GLY A 347 25.22 6.38 -26.31
CA GLY A 347 25.66 5.69 -27.52
C GLY A 347 24.89 6.12 -28.76
N GLU A 348 23.58 6.25 -28.68
CA GLU A 348 22.76 6.71 -29.80
C GLU A 348 23.02 8.16 -30.18
N LEU A 349 23.17 9.05 -29.20
CA LEU A 349 23.31 10.46 -29.47
C LEU A 349 24.73 10.85 -29.92
N PHE A 350 25.77 10.23 -29.33
CA PHE A 350 27.15 10.70 -29.47
C PHE A 350 28.13 9.69 -30.10
N ALA A 351 27.79 8.41 -30.20
CA ALA A 351 28.73 7.36 -30.58
C ALA A 351 28.42 6.72 -31.96
N GLN A 352 27.86 7.50 -32.89
CA GLN A 352 27.56 6.99 -34.22
C GLN A 352 28.79 6.99 -35.13
N ASP A 353 29.66 7.99 -34.97
CA ASP A 353 30.85 8.20 -35.82
C ASP A 353 32.16 7.98 -35.05
N ILE A 354 32.11 7.94 -33.71
CA ILE A 354 33.27 7.79 -32.85
C ILE A 354 32.97 6.75 -31.75
N PRO A 355 33.94 5.94 -31.32
CA PRO A 355 33.71 5.03 -30.20
C PRO A 355 33.51 5.82 -28.91
N LEU A 356 32.64 5.29 -28.02
CA LEU A 356 32.43 5.85 -26.70
C LEU A 356 33.60 5.49 -25.77
N SER A 357 34.74 6.19 -25.93
CA SER A 357 35.97 5.98 -25.16
C SER A 357 35.88 6.68 -23.80
N LEU A 358 34.88 6.30 -23.00
CA LEU A 358 34.49 6.92 -21.74
C LEU A 358 34.52 5.91 -20.61
N THR A 359 35.08 6.31 -19.48
CA THR A 359 34.73 5.74 -18.17
C THR A 359 34.09 6.84 -17.33
N ALA A 360 32.92 6.56 -16.80
CA ALA A 360 32.16 7.48 -15.94
C ALA A 360 31.75 6.74 -14.67
N SER A 361 31.92 7.37 -13.52
CA SER A 361 31.39 6.86 -12.26
C SER A 361 30.24 7.73 -11.79
N ILE A 362 29.14 7.10 -11.36
CA ILE A 362 27.98 7.75 -10.75
C ILE A 362 27.87 7.28 -9.32
N CYS A 363 27.59 8.20 -8.40
CA CYS A 363 27.44 7.91 -6.98
C CYS A 363 26.30 8.71 -6.36
N PHE A 364 25.51 8.05 -5.51
CA PHE A 364 24.59 8.69 -4.56
C PHE A 364 25.34 8.96 -3.27
N GLU A 365 25.83 10.16 -3.10
CA GLU A 365 26.65 10.53 -1.94
C GLU A 365 25.90 10.33 -0.63
N GLN A 366 26.56 9.71 0.34
CA GLN A 366 26.01 9.45 1.67
C GLN A 366 24.69 8.64 1.71
N LEU A 367 24.44 7.78 0.70
CA LEU A 367 23.30 6.89 0.67
C LEU A 367 23.76 5.45 0.94
N TYR A 368 23.62 4.99 2.20
CA TYR A 368 24.14 3.71 2.67
C TYR A 368 23.07 2.61 2.80
N ASN A 369 21.79 2.96 2.62
CA ASN A 369 20.67 2.03 2.78
C ASN A 369 20.19 1.40 1.47
N GLY A 370 20.98 1.59 0.39
CA GLY A 370 20.61 1.14 -0.94
C GLY A 370 19.62 2.04 -1.66
N VAL A 371 19.56 1.89 -2.98
CA VAL A 371 18.64 2.58 -3.89
C VAL A 371 17.99 1.57 -4.81
N ASP A 372 16.68 1.70 -5.03
CA ASP A 372 15.96 0.99 -6.07
C ASP A 372 14.97 1.92 -6.79
N GLY A 373 14.50 1.46 -7.97
CA GLY A 373 13.69 2.28 -8.86
C GLY A 373 14.54 3.11 -9.83
N ASP A 374 13.98 3.37 -11.00
CA ASP A 374 14.62 4.10 -12.09
C ASP A 374 14.34 5.61 -12.05
N SER A 375 13.64 6.10 -11.01
CA SER A 375 13.15 7.48 -10.90
C SER A 375 14.24 8.56 -10.77
N ALA A 376 15.50 8.15 -10.64
CA ALA A 376 16.66 9.05 -10.61
C ALA A 376 17.46 9.03 -11.92
N SER A 377 17.12 8.18 -12.89
CA SER A 377 17.94 8.00 -14.10
C SER A 377 18.09 9.28 -14.93
N SER A 378 17.07 10.15 -15.00
CA SER A 378 17.24 11.47 -15.64
C SER A 378 18.21 12.36 -14.87
N THR A 379 18.18 12.31 -13.53
CA THR A 379 19.06 13.07 -12.65
C THR A 379 20.52 12.65 -12.84
N GLU A 380 20.78 11.34 -12.89
CA GLU A 380 22.09 10.77 -13.16
C GLU A 380 22.60 11.18 -14.55
N LEU A 381 21.71 11.20 -15.55
CA LEU A 381 22.07 11.63 -16.91
C LEU A 381 22.46 13.12 -16.94
N TYR A 382 21.74 13.99 -16.23
CA TYR A 382 22.11 15.41 -16.15
C TYR A 382 23.49 15.60 -15.49
N ALA A 383 23.80 14.87 -14.43
CA ALA A 383 25.12 14.91 -13.81
C ALA A 383 26.22 14.46 -14.78
N LEU A 384 25.98 13.41 -15.57
CA LEU A 384 26.90 12.95 -16.62
C LEU A 384 27.11 13.99 -17.73
N LEU A 385 26.02 14.57 -18.25
CA LEU A 385 26.10 15.61 -19.29
C LEU A 385 26.84 16.85 -18.79
N SER A 386 26.62 17.26 -17.55
CA SER A 386 27.35 18.34 -16.91
C SER A 386 28.85 18.01 -16.78
N SER A 387 29.20 16.83 -16.28
CA SER A 387 30.60 16.39 -16.18
C SER A 387 31.28 16.30 -17.52
N LEU A 388 30.57 15.87 -18.56
CA LEU A 388 31.12 15.81 -19.95
C LEU A 388 31.22 17.16 -20.62
N SER A 389 30.32 18.09 -20.38
CA SER A 389 30.34 19.42 -20.99
C SER A 389 31.18 20.44 -20.23
N ASP A 390 31.61 20.14 -19.00
CA ASP A 390 32.18 21.06 -18.01
C ASP A 390 31.26 22.27 -17.68
N VAL A 391 29.95 22.13 -17.88
CA VAL A 391 28.94 23.16 -17.59
C VAL A 391 28.29 22.87 -16.22
N PRO A 392 28.31 23.82 -15.28
CA PRO A 392 27.78 23.60 -13.94
C PRO A 392 26.26 23.58 -13.91
N ILE A 393 25.68 22.80 -12.99
CA ILE A 393 24.26 22.65 -12.71
C ILE A 393 23.87 23.52 -11.51
N ASN A 394 22.76 24.24 -11.63
CA ASN A 394 22.16 25.01 -10.53
C ASN A 394 21.70 24.07 -9.41
N GLN A 395 22.29 24.22 -8.20
CA GLN A 395 22.01 23.38 -7.04
C GLN A 395 20.71 23.76 -6.29
N ALA A 396 20.07 24.88 -6.63
CA ALA A 396 18.77 25.27 -6.11
C ALA A 396 17.61 24.45 -6.68
N ILE A 397 17.85 23.67 -7.74
CA ILE A 397 16.85 22.84 -8.40
C ILE A 397 17.16 21.36 -8.16
N ALA A 398 16.20 20.64 -7.55
CA ALA A 398 16.26 19.19 -7.43
C ALA A 398 15.49 18.53 -8.57
N VAL A 399 15.86 17.29 -8.91
CA VAL A 399 15.29 16.59 -10.07
C VAL A 399 14.80 15.22 -9.68
N THR A 400 13.69 14.80 -10.28
CA THR A 400 13.23 13.42 -10.29
C THR A 400 12.56 13.10 -11.62
N GLY A 401 12.82 11.93 -12.15
CA GLY A 401 12.24 11.46 -13.41
C GLY A 401 12.99 10.23 -13.89
N SER A 402 12.27 9.28 -14.48
CA SER A 402 12.87 8.22 -15.27
C SER A 402 13.12 8.71 -16.70
N VAL A 403 14.10 8.15 -17.40
CA VAL A 403 14.38 8.46 -18.78
C VAL A 403 14.49 7.18 -19.61
N ASN A 404 14.01 7.22 -20.85
CA ASN A 404 14.20 6.13 -21.80
C ASN A 404 15.42 6.36 -22.71
N GLN A 405 15.77 5.37 -23.54
CA GLN A 405 16.92 5.45 -24.45
C GLN A 405 16.81 6.56 -25.52
N LYS A 406 15.64 7.18 -25.68
CA LYS A 406 15.40 8.28 -26.63
C LYS A 406 15.42 9.66 -25.96
N GLY A 407 15.68 9.71 -24.64
CA GLY A 407 15.70 10.97 -23.89
C GLY A 407 14.32 11.46 -23.46
N GLU A 408 13.27 10.67 -23.64
CA GLU A 408 11.93 11.01 -23.15
C GLU A 408 11.83 10.76 -21.65
N ILE A 409 11.30 11.75 -20.94
CA ILE A 409 11.09 11.69 -19.49
C ILE A 409 9.81 10.91 -19.18
N GLN A 410 9.91 9.97 -18.25
CA GLN A 410 8.84 9.05 -17.86
C GLN A 410 8.36 9.32 -16.44
N PRO A 411 7.07 9.09 -16.14
CA PRO A 411 6.47 9.35 -14.84
C PRO A 411 7.06 8.47 -13.73
N ILE A 412 7.00 9.00 -12.50
CA ILE A 412 7.54 8.37 -11.30
C ILE A 412 6.52 8.35 -10.17
N GLY A 413 6.72 7.50 -9.17
CA GLY A 413 5.91 7.46 -7.97
C GLY A 413 6.37 8.42 -6.87
N GLY A 414 5.44 8.81 -5.99
CA GLY A 414 5.72 9.59 -4.79
C GLY A 414 6.14 11.04 -5.05
N VAL A 415 5.67 11.64 -6.16
CA VAL A 415 6.06 12.99 -6.58
C VAL A 415 5.76 14.05 -5.52
N ASN A 416 4.60 13.95 -4.83
CA ASN A 416 4.22 14.90 -3.79
C ASN A 416 5.21 14.88 -2.62
N ALA A 417 5.52 13.69 -2.10
CA ALA A 417 6.48 13.53 -1.01
C ALA A 417 7.87 14.03 -1.41
N LYS A 418 8.33 13.76 -2.64
CA LYS A 418 9.62 14.22 -3.18
C LYS A 418 9.71 15.73 -3.22
N ILE A 419 8.67 16.42 -3.72
CA ILE A 419 8.61 17.88 -3.79
C ILE A 419 8.60 18.47 -2.38
N GLU A 420 7.71 17.97 -1.51
CA GLU A 420 7.57 18.46 -0.13
C GLU A 420 8.86 18.27 0.68
N GLY A 421 9.54 17.13 0.52
CA GLY A 421 10.81 16.88 1.19
C GLY A 421 11.92 17.87 0.81
N PHE A 422 12.09 18.18 -0.48
CA PHE A 422 13.07 19.18 -0.91
C PHE A 422 12.65 20.60 -0.51
N PHE A 423 11.37 20.91 -0.62
CA PHE A 423 10.81 22.19 -0.16
C PHE A 423 11.15 22.46 1.31
N GLN A 424 10.98 21.48 2.21
CA GLN A 424 11.29 21.65 3.62
C GLN A 424 12.78 21.94 3.86
N VAL A 425 13.68 21.31 3.10
CA VAL A 425 15.12 21.59 3.18
C VAL A 425 15.42 23.02 2.70
N CYS A 426 14.83 23.46 1.57
CA CYS A 426 15.01 24.82 1.07
C CYS A 426 14.42 25.88 2.03
N LYS A 427 13.24 25.61 2.59
CA LYS A 427 12.58 26.46 3.58
C LYS A 427 13.46 26.66 4.83
N MET A 428 14.04 25.58 5.35
CA MET A 428 14.93 25.61 6.51
C MET A 428 16.16 26.49 6.26
N ARG A 429 16.66 26.53 5.01
CA ARG A 429 17.82 27.35 4.60
C ARG A 429 17.46 28.76 4.14
N GLY A 430 16.18 29.05 3.98
CA GLY A 430 15.64 30.32 3.49
C GLY A 430 15.31 30.28 2.00
N LEU A 431 14.03 30.46 1.68
CA LEU A 431 13.53 30.54 0.31
C LEU A 431 13.83 31.93 -0.29
N ASP A 432 14.60 31.97 -1.39
CA ASP A 432 15.00 33.21 -2.08
C ASP A 432 14.33 33.38 -3.46
N GLY A 433 13.50 32.41 -3.88
CA GLY A 433 12.83 32.40 -5.17
C GLY A 433 13.62 31.71 -6.30
N SER A 434 14.82 31.17 -6.03
CA SER A 434 15.58 30.36 -7.01
C SER A 434 15.29 28.87 -6.92
N HIS A 435 14.70 28.44 -5.80
CA HIS A 435 14.49 27.03 -5.48
C HIS A 435 13.35 26.40 -6.27
N GLY A 436 13.53 25.16 -6.66
CA GLY A 436 12.49 24.41 -7.36
C GLY A 436 12.74 22.92 -7.48
N VAL A 437 11.75 22.24 -8.01
CA VAL A 437 11.82 20.81 -8.35
C VAL A 437 11.43 20.60 -9.80
N MET A 438 12.20 19.80 -10.49
CA MET A 438 11.92 19.36 -11.87
C MET A 438 11.30 17.96 -11.83
N ILE A 439 10.17 17.80 -12.51
CA ILE A 439 9.35 16.58 -12.54
C ILE A 439 8.96 16.20 -13.97
N PRO A 440 8.60 14.93 -14.23
CA PRO A 440 7.98 14.53 -15.49
C PRO A 440 6.63 15.24 -15.71
N ILE A 441 6.34 15.66 -16.93
CA ILE A 441 5.09 16.35 -17.28
C ILE A 441 3.85 15.50 -16.96
N GLN A 442 3.94 14.19 -17.08
CA GLN A 442 2.85 13.26 -16.78
C GLN A 442 2.47 13.27 -15.29
N ASN A 443 3.41 13.61 -14.41
CA ASN A 443 3.16 13.69 -12.97
C ASN A 443 2.41 14.96 -12.53
N ILE A 444 2.09 15.89 -13.43
CA ILE A 444 1.20 17.03 -13.11
C ILE A 444 -0.14 16.53 -12.56
N LEU A 445 -0.67 15.43 -13.11
CA LEU A 445 -1.94 14.84 -12.66
C LEU A 445 -1.89 14.26 -11.24
N ASN A 446 -0.68 13.99 -10.73
CA ASN A 446 -0.47 13.45 -9.39
C ASN A 446 -0.27 14.54 -8.33
N LEU A 447 -0.06 15.80 -8.74
CA LEU A 447 0.22 16.90 -7.81
C LEU A 447 -0.97 17.15 -6.88
N ASN A 448 -0.72 16.95 -5.58
CA ASN A 448 -1.65 17.22 -4.50
C ASN A 448 -0.85 17.66 -3.28
N LEU A 449 -0.23 18.82 -3.43
CA LEU A 449 0.78 19.35 -2.51
C LEU A 449 0.14 19.99 -1.27
N SER A 450 0.90 20.08 -0.20
CA SER A 450 0.50 20.79 1.01
C SER A 450 0.24 22.27 0.73
N ASP A 451 -0.66 22.87 1.49
CA ASP A 451 -1.05 24.28 1.36
C ASP A 451 0.18 25.20 1.41
N GLU A 452 1.19 24.86 2.22
CA GLU A 452 2.42 25.62 2.35
C GLU A 452 3.25 25.65 1.05
N VAL A 453 3.39 24.53 0.36
CA VAL A 453 4.09 24.48 -0.92
C VAL A 453 3.30 25.25 -1.98
N VAL A 454 1.98 25.07 -2.02
CA VAL A 454 1.09 25.80 -2.94
C VAL A 454 1.23 27.32 -2.76
N GLU A 455 1.24 27.79 -1.51
CA GLU A 455 1.41 29.20 -1.17
C GLU A 455 2.79 29.73 -1.60
N ALA A 456 3.86 28.95 -1.37
CA ALA A 456 5.20 29.33 -1.80
C ALA A 456 5.32 29.42 -3.33
N VAL A 457 4.65 28.52 -4.06
CA VAL A 457 4.62 28.56 -5.54
C VAL A 457 3.83 29.77 -6.04
N LYS A 458 2.65 30.07 -5.46
CA LYS A 458 1.87 31.27 -5.79
C LYS A 458 2.66 32.56 -5.59
N ASN A 459 3.45 32.60 -4.51
CA ASN A 459 4.30 33.75 -4.15
C ASN A 459 5.64 33.76 -4.91
N LYS A 460 5.87 32.86 -5.86
CA LYS A 460 7.12 32.75 -6.67
C LYS A 460 8.37 32.53 -5.82
N LYS A 461 8.25 31.96 -4.63
CA LYS A 461 9.36 31.60 -3.75
C LYS A 461 9.87 30.19 -3.98
N PHE A 462 9.09 29.36 -4.65
CA PHE A 462 9.41 28.00 -5.04
C PHE A 462 8.83 27.70 -6.42
N HIS A 463 9.47 26.81 -7.19
CA HIS A 463 9.07 26.51 -8.56
C HIS A 463 8.93 25.04 -8.81
N ILE A 464 8.01 24.66 -9.70
CA ILE A 464 7.85 23.29 -10.20
C ILE A 464 7.99 23.34 -11.71
N TYR A 465 9.00 22.66 -12.22
CA TYR A 465 9.31 22.59 -13.65
C TYR A 465 8.86 21.22 -14.18
N ALA A 466 7.89 21.23 -15.08
CA ALA A 466 7.41 20.01 -15.73
C ALA A 466 8.07 19.87 -17.09
N ILE A 467 8.77 18.76 -17.32
CA ILE A 467 9.56 18.50 -18.52
C ILE A 467 9.14 17.20 -19.20
N SER A 468 9.35 17.14 -20.51
CA SER A 468 9.03 15.98 -21.36
C SER A 468 10.26 15.25 -21.89
N ASN A 469 11.41 15.91 -21.95
CA ASN A 469 12.66 15.36 -22.51
C ASN A 469 13.89 15.90 -21.78
N ILE A 470 15.04 15.27 -22.04
CA ILE A 470 16.33 15.61 -21.41
C ILE A 470 16.81 17.01 -21.82
N GLU A 471 16.56 17.41 -23.05
CA GLU A 471 17.01 18.70 -23.56
C GLU A 471 16.38 19.86 -22.79
N GLU A 472 15.07 19.83 -22.57
CA GLU A 472 14.36 20.84 -21.76
C GLU A 472 14.96 20.94 -20.34
N GLY A 473 15.25 19.79 -19.73
CA GLY A 473 15.78 19.77 -18.36
C GLY A 473 17.19 20.32 -18.24
N ILE A 474 18.10 19.95 -19.13
CA ILE A 474 19.48 20.44 -19.07
C ILE A 474 19.55 21.95 -19.31
N GLU A 475 18.68 22.50 -20.19
CA GLU A 475 18.59 23.95 -20.41
C GLU A 475 18.15 24.72 -19.17
N ILE A 476 17.15 24.19 -18.44
CA ILE A 476 16.69 24.79 -17.17
C ILE A 476 17.78 24.73 -16.09
N LEU A 477 18.50 23.61 -16.02
CA LEU A 477 19.52 23.38 -14.99
C LEU A 477 20.80 24.19 -15.20
N THR A 478 21.17 24.44 -16.44
CA THR A 478 22.45 25.07 -16.80
C THR A 478 22.32 26.48 -17.36
N GLY A 479 21.15 26.84 -17.88
CA GLY A 479 20.93 28.07 -18.65
C GLY A 479 21.59 28.05 -20.05
N VAL A 480 22.13 26.88 -20.47
CA VAL A 480 22.78 26.70 -21.77
C VAL A 480 21.91 25.83 -22.66
N PRO A 481 21.66 26.20 -23.94
CA PRO A 481 20.88 25.38 -24.86
C PRO A 481 21.43 23.95 -25.01
N ALA A 482 20.57 22.97 -25.07
CA ALA A 482 20.97 21.56 -25.24
C ALA A 482 21.64 21.33 -26.60
N GLY A 483 21.06 21.86 -27.66
CA GLY A 483 21.55 21.77 -29.05
C GLY A 483 21.11 20.48 -29.74
N LYS A 484 20.26 20.61 -30.77
CA LYS A 484 19.86 19.50 -31.65
C LYS A 484 20.76 19.45 -32.88
N LYS A 485 21.04 18.23 -33.39
CA LYS A 485 21.78 18.05 -34.64
C LYS A 485 21.10 18.78 -35.79
N ASP A 486 21.89 19.48 -36.59
CA ASP A 486 21.45 20.09 -37.85
C ASP A 486 21.23 19.02 -38.95
N LYS A 487 20.86 19.45 -40.16
CA LYS A 487 20.64 18.55 -41.30
C LYS A 487 21.91 17.79 -41.73
N ASN A 488 23.09 18.26 -41.31
CA ASN A 488 24.38 17.66 -41.61
C ASN A 488 24.88 16.75 -40.46
N GLY A 489 24.07 16.59 -39.40
CA GLY A 489 24.43 15.77 -38.24
C GLY A 489 25.31 16.46 -37.20
N ASN A 490 25.55 17.78 -37.30
CA ASN A 490 26.40 18.52 -36.39
C ASN A 490 25.59 19.20 -35.27
N PHE A 491 26.15 19.24 -34.08
CA PHE A 491 25.60 20.04 -32.98
C PHE A 491 26.00 21.51 -33.12
N PRO A 492 25.11 22.47 -32.83
CA PRO A 492 25.46 23.90 -32.84
C PRO A 492 26.56 24.22 -31.81
N ALA A 493 27.55 25.01 -32.21
CA ALA A 493 28.65 25.39 -31.32
C ALA A 493 28.15 26.10 -30.04
N GLY A 494 28.76 25.80 -28.90
CA GLY A 494 28.43 26.39 -27.60
C GLY A 494 27.22 25.77 -26.91
N THR A 495 26.59 24.74 -27.47
CA THR A 495 25.53 23.98 -26.82
C THR A 495 26.07 22.82 -25.99
N ILE A 496 25.29 22.34 -25.05
CA ILE A 496 25.68 21.19 -24.16
C ILE A 496 26.11 20.00 -25.02
N ASN A 497 25.28 19.57 -25.97
CA ASN A 497 25.56 18.40 -26.78
C ASN A 497 26.81 18.58 -27.66
N TYR A 498 27.08 19.82 -28.13
CA TYR A 498 28.33 20.13 -28.81
C TYR A 498 29.54 19.93 -27.90
N LEU A 499 29.51 20.48 -26.69
CA LEU A 499 30.61 20.38 -25.73
C LEU A 499 30.85 18.90 -25.32
N VAL A 500 29.80 18.15 -25.08
CA VAL A 500 29.85 16.69 -24.79
C VAL A 500 30.52 15.96 -25.98
N TYR A 501 30.05 16.20 -27.19
CA TYR A 501 30.59 15.55 -28.40
C TYR A 501 32.08 15.85 -28.60
N GLU A 502 32.50 17.10 -28.47
CA GLU A 502 33.92 17.47 -28.60
C GLU A 502 34.79 16.84 -27.51
N LYS A 503 34.28 16.73 -26.26
CA LYS A 503 35.00 16.05 -25.17
C LYS A 503 35.15 14.56 -25.45
N LEU A 504 34.08 13.89 -25.89
CA LEU A 504 34.11 12.46 -26.25
C LEU A 504 35.05 12.21 -27.46
N LYS A 505 35.06 13.08 -28.46
CA LYS A 505 35.98 13.02 -29.58
C LYS A 505 37.45 13.16 -29.14
N LYS A 506 37.73 14.03 -28.17
CA LYS A 506 39.04 14.14 -27.53
C LYS A 506 39.43 12.84 -26.82
N TYR A 507 38.49 12.24 -26.06
CA TYR A 507 38.73 10.98 -25.39
C TYR A 507 39.02 9.82 -26.35
N ALA A 508 38.26 9.73 -27.46
CA ALA A 508 38.48 8.75 -28.52
C ALA A 508 39.88 8.88 -29.16
N LYS A 509 40.34 10.12 -29.41
CA LYS A 509 41.70 10.39 -29.93
C LYS A 509 42.81 9.99 -28.97
N ILE A 510 42.63 10.14 -27.68
CA ILE A 510 43.60 9.72 -26.65
C ILE A 510 43.63 8.19 -26.59
N SER A 511 42.45 7.56 -26.48
CA SER A 511 42.32 6.09 -26.39
C SER A 511 42.81 5.35 -27.67
N ALA A 512 42.87 6.01 -28.80
CA ALA A 512 43.40 5.43 -30.05
C ALA A 512 44.93 5.48 -30.14
N LYS A 513 45.60 6.20 -29.23
CA LYS A 513 47.08 6.27 -29.16
C LYS A 513 47.66 5.23 -28.19
N ASP A 514 46.82 4.68 -27.31
CA ASP A 514 47.11 3.58 -26.42
C ASP A 514 46.60 2.24 -27.01
#